data_3c5923d2c5aa9cd43c7a15ef7f5f5f11
#
_entry.id   3c5923d2c5aa9cd43c7a15ef7f5f5f11
#
_cell.length_a   1.000
_cell.length_b   1.000
_cell.length_c   1.000
_cell.angle_alpha   90.00
_cell.angle_beta   90.00
_cell.angle_gamma   90.00
#
_symmetry.space_group_name_H-M   'P 1'
#
loop_
_entity.id
_entity.type
_entity.pdbx_description
1 polymer ?
#
loop_
_entity_poly.entity_id
_entity_poly.type
_entity_poly.pdbx_seq_one_letter_code
_entity_poly.pdbx_strand_id
1 'polypeptide(L)'
;LGQSHLDMIVTENRVFDVGLGVSNRRPPSVGAEEAEVYFGTKNLTSLGDTLRGNYTLSQEGMEEWDVEDGGNYSLFYSLPLTRWDTTLDLGYNQSDYVILEEPFNTLDIESDTRMYSVALRQPIYRDLQHELSLTLKGEHRRSDVLVSGEPFSISPGSVNGQTRISALRLSPEYVYRSQERVIAARTTFTFGLDELNPILGDEFDPEYFTWMTQASWVESVSENDTLLVVKLFHQHTDDRVVSMEQFSLGGVNTIRGYRENQLIRDNAVSYTHLRAHETP
;
A
#
# COMPACT_ATOMS: atom_id res chain seq x y z
N LEU A 1 -27.29 18.31 45.52
CA LEU A 1 -26.76 18.04 44.20
C LEU A 1 -25.42 17.34 44.42
N GLY A 2 -25.37 15.98 44.19
CA GLY A 2 -24.15 15.19 44.33
C GLY A 2 -23.17 15.55 43.21
N GLN A 3 -21.90 15.75 43.58
CA GLN A 3 -20.80 15.82 42.61
C GLN A 3 -20.24 14.42 42.40
N SER A 4 -20.08 14.02 41.16
CA SER A 4 -19.40 12.78 40.78
C SER A 4 -17.98 13.12 40.36
N HIS A 5 -16.99 12.42 40.89
CA HIS A 5 -15.60 12.48 40.42
C HIS A 5 -15.30 11.25 39.61
N LEU A 6 -14.67 11.44 38.46
CA LEU A 6 -14.13 10.39 37.66
C LEU A 6 -12.60 10.48 37.70
N ASP A 7 -11.98 9.50 38.34
CA ASP A 7 -10.52 9.38 38.38
C ASP A 7 -10.10 8.41 37.26
N MET A 8 -9.33 8.90 36.30
CA MET A 8 -8.76 8.09 35.22
C MET A 8 -7.29 7.84 35.53
N ILE A 9 -6.95 6.58 35.82
CA ILE A 9 -5.57 6.15 36.01
C ILE A 9 -5.09 5.60 34.66
N VAL A 10 -4.12 6.28 34.06
CA VAL A 10 -3.50 5.86 32.80
C VAL A 10 -2.14 5.23 33.09
N THR A 11 -1.96 3.99 32.69
CA THR A 11 -0.65 3.32 32.74
C THR A 11 -0.12 3.20 31.32
N GLU A 12 1.01 3.83 31.04
CA GLU A 12 1.67 3.73 29.74
C GLU A 12 2.50 2.45 29.66
N ASN A 13 2.20 1.62 28.69
CA ASN A 13 2.99 0.45 28.39
C ASN A 13 3.62 0.61 26.99
N ARG A 14 4.94 0.45 26.91
CA ARG A 14 5.61 0.26 25.62
C ARG A 14 5.31 -1.15 25.12
N VAL A 15 4.63 -1.24 24.00
CA VAL A 15 4.33 -2.51 23.36
C VAL A 15 5.29 -2.70 22.21
N PHE A 16 6.10 -3.75 22.30
CA PHE A 16 6.90 -4.25 21.20
C PHE A 16 6.22 -5.49 20.62
N ASP A 17 6.06 -5.51 19.33
CA ASP A 17 5.50 -6.60 18.55
C ASP A 17 6.52 -7.04 17.51
N VAL A 18 6.84 -8.34 17.49
CA VAL A 18 7.77 -8.94 16.53
C VAL A 18 7.16 -10.24 16.06
N GLY A 19 7.16 -10.47 14.77
CA GLY A 19 6.67 -11.70 14.21
C GLY A 19 7.40 -12.11 12.95
N LEU A 20 7.19 -13.39 12.61
CA LEU A 20 7.72 -14.02 11.41
C LEU A 20 6.54 -14.50 10.56
N GLY A 21 6.66 -14.34 9.27
CA GLY A 21 5.69 -14.81 8.30
C GLY A 21 6.37 -15.56 7.16
N VAL A 22 5.63 -16.49 6.55
CA VAL A 22 6.01 -17.09 5.27
C VAL A 22 4.79 -17.06 4.37
N SER A 23 4.97 -16.75 3.11
CA SER A 23 3.88 -16.75 2.14
C SER A 23 4.34 -17.17 0.75
N ASN A 24 3.38 -17.49 -0.12
CA ASN A 24 3.61 -17.79 -1.54
C ASN A 24 2.70 -16.94 -2.42
N ARG A 25 2.47 -15.70 -2.04
CA ARG A 25 1.52 -14.80 -2.72
C ARG A 25 2.14 -13.88 -3.75
N ARG A 26 3.47 -13.90 -3.89
CA ARG A 26 4.13 -13.12 -4.94
C ARG A 26 3.85 -13.72 -6.33
N PRO A 27 3.97 -12.91 -7.40
CA PRO A 27 3.96 -13.45 -8.76
C PRO A 27 5.07 -14.50 -8.94
N PRO A 28 4.78 -15.66 -9.55
CA PRO A 28 5.80 -16.68 -9.80
C PRO A 28 6.98 -16.16 -10.62
N SER A 29 6.77 -15.12 -11.44
CA SER A 29 7.82 -14.50 -12.25
C SER A 29 8.97 -13.88 -11.46
N VAL A 30 8.73 -13.54 -10.18
CA VAL A 30 9.72 -12.93 -9.27
C VAL A 30 9.91 -13.78 -8.00
N GLY A 31 9.66 -15.09 -8.10
CA GLY A 31 9.71 -16.00 -6.95
C GLY A 31 8.48 -15.89 -6.07
N ALA A 32 7.67 -16.95 -6.04
CA ALA A 32 6.39 -16.98 -5.31
C ALA A 32 6.57 -17.02 -3.79
N GLU A 33 7.64 -17.63 -3.32
CA GLU A 33 7.91 -17.85 -1.91
C GLU A 33 8.59 -16.63 -1.28
N GLU A 34 8.18 -16.30 -0.07
CA GLU A 34 8.73 -15.19 0.69
C GLU A 34 8.75 -15.50 2.19
N ALA A 35 9.75 -15.01 2.87
CA ALA A 35 9.85 -15.01 4.32
C ALA A 35 9.88 -13.56 4.81
N GLU A 36 9.07 -13.24 5.81
CA GLU A 36 8.93 -11.90 6.35
C GLU A 36 9.27 -11.86 7.83
N VAL A 37 9.99 -10.82 8.22
CA VAL A 37 10.17 -10.41 9.62
C VAL A 37 9.53 -9.05 9.78
N TYR A 38 8.60 -8.91 10.71
CA TYR A 38 8.02 -7.63 11.05
C TYR A 38 8.27 -7.25 12.50
N PHE A 39 8.36 -5.96 12.73
CA PHE A 39 8.41 -5.39 14.08
C PHE A 39 7.49 -4.18 14.19
N GLY A 40 6.98 -3.96 15.38
CA GLY A 40 6.18 -2.81 15.71
C GLY A 40 6.45 -2.33 17.13
N THR A 41 6.33 -1.03 17.36
CA THR A 41 6.32 -0.47 18.70
C THR A 41 5.36 0.71 18.76
N LYS A 42 4.68 0.83 19.89
CA LYS A 42 3.80 1.95 20.19
C LYS A 42 4.41 2.75 21.32
N ASN A 43 4.20 4.07 21.24
CA ASN A 43 4.63 5.04 22.27
C ASN A 43 6.16 5.02 22.51
N LEU A 44 6.95 4.96 21.40
CA LEU A 44 8.40 4.95 21.47
C LEU A 44 8.97 6.23 22.09
N THR A 45 8.41 7.38 21.70
CA THR A 45 8.85 8.71 22.18
C THR A 45 8.02 9.26 23.33
N SER A 46 7.05 8.51 23.85
CA SER A 46 6.06 8.94 24.85
C SER A 46 5.08 10.00 24.34
N LEU A 47 4.94 10.15 23.03
CA LEU A 47 3.99 11.05 22.38
C LEU A 47 2.79 10.30 21.77
N GLY A 48 2.65 8.99 22.03
CA GLY A 48 1.61 8.16 21.44
C GLY A 48 1.91 7.74 20.00
N ASP A 49 3.16 7.83 19.58
CA ASP A 49 3.65 7.49 18.26
C ASP A 49 3.65 5.98 18.01
N THR A 50 3.68 5.61 16.73
CA THR A 50 3.78 4.21 16.31
C THR A 50 4.88 4.08 15.27
N LEU A 51 5.80 3.14 15.48
CA LEU A 51 6.79 2.72 14.50
C LEU A 51 6.50 1.29 14.09
N ARG A 52 6.49 1.02 12.79
CA ARG A 52 6.38 -0.33 12.21
C ARG A 52 7.40 -0.49 11.11
N GLY A 53 7.94 -1.68 11.00
CA GLY A 53 8.80 -2.05 9.89
C GLY A 53 8.64 -3.51 9.56
N ASN A 54 8.89 -3.85 8.32
CA ASN A 54 9.02 -5.21 7.87
C ASN A 54 10.20 -5.34 6.90
N TYR A 55 10.74 -6.53 6.89
CA TYR A 55 11.75 -6.98 5.95
C TYR A 55 11.29 -8.31 5.38
N THR A 56 11.24 -8.39 4.06
CA THR A 56 10.79 -9.59 3.35
C THR A 56 11.91 -10.06 2.44
N LEU A 57 12.31 -11.33 2.60
CA LEU A 57 13.23 -12.03 1.69
C LEU A 57 12.41 -12.72 0.61
N SER A 58 12.79 -12.55 -0.64
CA SER A 58 12.28 -13.30 -1.78
C SER A 58 12.88 -14.70 -1.85
N GLN A 59 12.34 -15.55 -2.72
CA GLN A 59 12.87 -16.89 -2.98
C GLN A 59 14.36 -16.87 -3.33
N GLU A 60 14.79 -15.95 -4.17
CA GLU A 60 16.20 -15.79 -4.55
C GLU A 60 17.08 -15.44 -3.35
N GLY A 61 16.69 -14.43 -2.57
CA GLY A 61 17.41 -14.05 -1.37
C GLY A 61 17.45 -15.17 -0.31
N MET A 62 16.51 -16.10 -0.31
CA MET A 62 16.53 -17.28 0.57
C MET A 62 17.48 -18.37 0.07
N GLU A 63 17.57 -18.59 -1.25
CA GLU A 63 18.40 -19.63 -1.84
C GLU A 63 19.90 -19.28 -1.75
N GLU A 64 20.25 -18.02 -1.98
CA GLU A 64 21.64 -17.54 -1.97
C GLU A 64 22.04 -16.94 -0.62
N TRP A 65 21.12 -16.79 0.33
CA TRP A 65 21.30 -16.05 1.60
C TRP A 65 21.86 -14.65 1.38
N ASP A 66 21.51 -14.04 0.25
CA ASP A 66 21.90 -12.69 -0.08
C ASP A 66 20.81 -11.70 0.36
N VAL A 67 21.20 -10.81 1.26
CA VAL A 67 20.33 -9.79 1.84
C VAL A 67 20.23 -8.57 0.92
N GLU A 68 21.18 -8.43 -0.02
CA GLU A 68 21.25 -7.30 -0.95
C GLU A 68 20.38 -7.54 -2.18
N ASP A 69 20.24 -8.80 -2.63
CA ASP A 69 19.44 -9.16 -3.80
C ASP A 69 18.07 -9.74 -3.39
N GLY A 70 16.99 -9.10 -3.82
CA GLY A 70 15.61 -9.57 -3.63
C GLY A 70 14.99 -9.30 -2.25
N GLY A 71 15.50 -8.35 -1.49
CA GLY A 71 14.92 -7.90 -0.22
C GLY A 71 13.91 -6.76 -0.38
N ASN A 72 12.79 -6.82 0.38
CA ASN A 72 11.87 -5.71 0.46
C ASN A 72 11.89 -5.14 1.87
N TYR A 73 11.99 -3.82 1.97
CA TYR A 73 12.00 -3.10 3.25
C TYR A 73 10.81 -2.15 3.29
N SER A 74 10.10 -2.12 4.40
CA SER A 74 9.19 -1.02 4.67
C SER A 74 9.36 -0.48 6.08
N LEU A 75 9.30 0.83 6.21
CA LEU A 75 9.34 1.53 7.48
C LEU A 75 8.22 2.57 7.49
N PHE A 76 7.42 2.55 8.52
CA PHE A 76 6.32 3.47 8.73
C PHE A 76 6.37 4.05 10.14
N TYR A 77 6.33 5.36 10.24
CA TYR A 77 6.27 6.09 11.50
C TYR A 77 5.08 7.02 11.50
N SER A 78 4.26 6.95 12.54
CA SER A 78 3.08 7.80 12.73
C SER A 78 3.17 8.53 14.06
N LEU A 79 3.07 9.86 14.02
CA LEU A 79 3.16 10.75 15.16
C LEU A 79 1.86 11.56 15.29
N PRO A 80 1.11 11.43 16.40
CA PRO A 80 0.02 12.34 16.72
C PRO A 80 0.55 13.76 16.96
N LEU A 81 0.02 14.74 16.24
CA LEU A 81 0.48 16.15 16.34
C LEU A 81 -0.42 17.01 17.24
N THR A 82 -1.71 16.72 17.26
CA THR A 82 -2.70 17.56 17.92
C THR A 82 -3.69 16.75 18.73
N ARG A 83 -4.40 17.44 19.65
CA ARG A 83 -5.50 16.87 20.42
C ARG A 83 -6.74 16.49 19.58
N TRP A 84 -6.76 16.86 18.30
CA TRP A 84 -7.84 16.51 17.36
C TRP A 84 -7.47 15.32 16.49
N ASP A 85 -6.50 14.50 16.95
CA ASP A 85 -6.04 13.29 16.28
C ASP A 85 -5.45 13.55 14.88
N THR A 86 -4.89 14.75 14.67
CA THR A 86 -4.07 15.01 13.48
C THR A 86 -2.81 14.17 13.58
N THR A 87 -2.48 13.38 12.57
CA THR A 87 -1.25 12.57 12.53
C THR A 87 -0.34 13.01 11.39
N LEU A 88 0.96 12.98 11.68
CA LEU A 88 2.02 13.03 10.67
C LEU A 88 2.51 11.60 10.45
N ASP A 89 2.42 11.14 9.21
CA ASP A 89 2.85 9.82 8.82
C ASP A 89 4.05 9.93 7.88
N LEU A 90 5.12 9.22 8.20
CA LEU A 90 6.32 9.11 7.38
C LEU A 90 6.45 7.68 6.90
N GLY A 91 6.73 7.48 5.62
CA GLY A 91 6.87 6.16 5.02
C GLY A 91 8.11 6.07 4.15
N TYR A 92 8.82 4.96 4.25
CA TYR A 92 9.85 4.51 3.35
C TYR A 92 9.53 3.08 2.91
N ASN A 93 9.66 2.82 1.62
CA ASN A 93 9.52 1.48 1.07
C ASN A 93 10.59 1.28 0.00
N GLN A 94 11.27 0.16 0.04
CA GLN A 94 12.17 -0.31 -1.00
C GLN A 94 11.75 -1.73 -1.40
N SER A 95 11.74 -1.99 -2.68
CA SER A 95 11.37 -3.29 -3.24
C SER A 95 12.32 -3.64 -4.36
N ASP A 96 13.07 -4.70 -4.12
CA ASP A 96 14.00 -5.27 -5.07
C ASP A 96 13.46 -6.61 -5.57
N TYR A 97 13.57 -6.87 -6.86
CA TYR A 97 13.20 -8.16 -7.43
C TYR A 97 14.00 -8.47 -8.69
N VAL A 98 14.20 -9.75 -8.92
CA VAL A 98 14.80 -10.33 -10.12
C VAL A 98 13.75 -11.20 -10.83
N ILE A 99 13.78 -11.26 -12.14
CA ILE A 99 12.86 -12.10 -12.90
C ILE A 99 13.43 -13.52 -12.99
N LEU A 100 12.73 -14.48 -12.38
CA LEU A 100 13.11 -15.88 -12.27
C LEU A 100 12.39 -16.80 -13.30
N GLU A 101 11.33 -16.33 -13.97
CA GLU A 101 10.50 -17.14 -14.86
C GLU A 101 11.14 -17.27 -16.26
N GLU A 102 11.23 -18.51 -16.75
CA GLU A 102 11.67 -18.78 -18.13
C GLU A 102 10.71 -18.16 -19.18
N PRO A 103 11.21 -17.66 -20.30
CA PRO A 103 12.62 -17.70 -20.78
C PRO A 103 13.45 -16.48 -20.35
N PHE A 104 12.91 -15.59 -19.51
CA PHE A 104 13.50 -14.29 -19.17
C PHE A 104 14.54 -14.37 -18.04
N ASN A 105 14.58 -15.47 -17.29
CA ASN A 105 15.56 -15.69 -16.22
C ASN A 105 17.03 -15.60 -16.69
N THR A 106 17.29 -15.89 -17.97
CA THR A 106 18.65 -15.81 -18.55
C THR A 106 19.09 -14.38 -18.87
N LEU A 107 18.17 -13.42 -18.81
CA LEU A 107 18.45 -12.01 -19.12
C LEU A 107 18.90 -11.22 -17.89
N ASP A 108 18.85 -11.83 -16.71
CA ASP A 108 19.21 -11.18 -15.45
C ASP A 108 18.56 -9.79 -15.32
N ILE A 109 17.23 -9.81 -15.24
CA ILE A 109 16.42 -8.59 -15.16
C ILE A 109 16.16 -8.25 -13.71
N GLU A 110 16.77 -7.19 -13.24
CA GLU A 110 16.68 -6.67 -11.89
C GLU A 110 15.86 -5.37 -11.85
N SER A 111 15.13 -5.15 -10.79
CA SER A 111 14.45 -3.88 -10.53
C SER A 111 14.56 -3.47 -9.07
N ASP A 112 15.05 -2.26 -8.82
CA ASP A 112 15.05 -1.59 -7.52
C ASP A 112 14.03 -0.44 -7.56
N THR A 113 13.06 -0.46 -6.66
CA THR A 113 12.07 0.61 -6.53
C THR A 113 12.07 1.16 -5.12
N ARG A 114 12.25 2.48 -4.99
CA ARG A 114 12.26 3.21 -3.72
C ARG A 114 11.14 4.23 -3.68
N MET A 115 10.44 4.28 -2.56
CA MET A 115 9.33 5.20 -2.32
C MET A 115 9.52 5.90 -0.98
N TYR A 116 9.41 7.22 -1.00
CA TYR A 116 9.36 8.08 0.18
C TYR A 116 8.02 8.75 0.25
N SER A 117 7.42 8.83 1.43
CA SER A 117 6.15 9.50 1.62
C SER A 117 6.08 10.28 2.92
N VAL A 118 5.38 11.40 2.86
CA VAL A 118 5.01 12.23 4.02
C VAL A 118 3.53 12.53 3.92
N ALA A 119 2.76 12.24 4.95
CA ALA A 119 1.33 12.49 4.95
C ALA A 119 0.86 13.18 6.23
N LEU A 120 -0.18 14.01 6.07
CA LEU A 120 -0.96 14.58 7.17
C LEU A 120 -2.37 14.00 7.07
N ARG A 121 -2.81 13.30 8.11
CA ARG A 121 -4.17 12.79 8.22
C ARG A 121 -4.92 13.56 9.29
N GLN A 122 -6.10 14.06 8.94
CA GLN A 122 -7.00 14.78 9.84
C GLN A 122 -8.37 14.11 9.87
N PRO A 123 -8.81 13.55 11.00
CA PRO A 123 -10.22 13.25 11.22
C PRO A 123 -11.03 14.56 11.24
N ILE A 124 -12.03 14.66 10.37
CA ILE A 124 -12.91 15.85 10.25
C ILE A 124 -14.15 15.64 11.10
N TYR A 125 -14.68 14.41 11.11
CA TYR A 125 -15.83 14.03 11.88
C TYR A 125 -15.64 12.63 12.44
N ARG A 126 -15.96 12.42 13.71
CA ARG A 126 -15.96 11.10 14.36
C ARG A 126 -17.03 11.03 15.42
N ASP A 127 -17.82 9.97 15.36
CA ASP A 127 -18.71 9.53 16.43
C ASP A 127 -18.56 8.02 16.67
N LEU A 128 -19.51 7.39 17.35
CA LEU A 128 -19.44 5.96 17.67
C LEU A 128 -19.54 5.05 16.44
N GLN A 129 -20.18 5.52 15.38
CA GLN A 129 -20.47 4.73 14.18
C GLN A 129 -19.78 5.28 12.93
N HIS A 130 -19.53 6.58 12.86
CA HIS A 130 -19.05 7.27 11.67
C HIS A 130 -17.67 7.88 11.89
N GLU A 131 -16.82 7.75 10.90
CA GLU A 131 -15.55 8.47 10.83
C GLU A 131 -15.36 9.00 9.42
N LEU A 132 -15.13 10.31 9.30
CA LEU A 132 -14.71 10.98 8.08
C LEU A 132 -13.33 11.57 8.30
N SER A 133 -12.37 11.21 7.49
CA SER A 133 -11.01 11.75 7.57
C SER A 133 -10.51 12.22 6.20
N LEU A 134 -9.57 13.14 6.22
CA LEU A 134 -8.87 13.64 5.04
C LEU A 134 -7.39 13.42 5.21
N THR A 135 -6.75 12.87 4.19
CA THR A 135 -5.29 12.68 4.13
C THR A 135 -4.72 13.46 2.96
N LEU A 136 -3.70 14.28 3.23
CA LEU A 136 -2.85 14.90 2.22
C LEU A 136 -1.48 14.21 2.27
N LYS A 137 -1.04 13.60 1.16
CA LYS A 137 0.21 12.85 1.09
C LYS A 137 1.07 13.33 -0.08
N GLY A 138 2.31 13.70 0.20
CA GLY A 138 3.38 13.85 -0.77
C GLY A 138 4.13 12.52 -0.92
N GLU A 139 4.44 12.14 -2.15
CA GLU A 139 5.11 10.88 -2.46
C GLU A 139 6.15 11.10 -3.56
N HIS A 140 7.32 10.48 -3.38
CA HIS A 140 8.40 10.45 -4.34
C HIS A 140 8.79 9.00 -4.59
N ARG A 141 8.76 8.56 -5.85
CA ARG A 141 9.12 7.20 -6.28
C ARG A 141 10.22 7.24 -7.33
N ARG A 142 11.12 6.30 -7.20
CA ARG A 142 12.16 6.02 -8.19
C ARG A 142 12.22 4.52 -8.42
N SER A 143 12.31 4.13 -9.68
CA SER A 143 12.56 2.75 -10.10
C SER A 143 13.75 2.73 -11.05
N ASP A 144 14.69 1.83 -10.79
CA ASP A 144 15.85 1.54 -11.62
C ASP A 144 15.72 0.09 -12.12
N VAL A 145 15.90 -0.13 -13.42
CA VAL A 145 15.82 -1.46 -14.04
C VAL A 145 17.12 -1.74 -14.79
N LEU A 146 17.70 -2.89 -14.50
CA LEU A 146 18.91 -3.41 -15.15
C LEU A 146 18.56 -4.69 -15.93
N VAL A 147 19.29 -4.93 -17.01
CA VAL A 147 19.31 -6.18 -17.77
C VAL A 147 20.77 -6.57 -17.94
N SER A 148 21.16 -7.72 -17.38
CA SER A 148 22.58 -8.17 -17.37
C SER A 148 23.52 -7.09 -16.81
N GLY A 149 23.11 -6.40 -15.75
CA GLY A 149 23.86 -5.35 -15.09
C GLY A 149 23.87 -3.98 -15.78
N GLU A 150 23.23 -3.83 -16.95
CA GLU A 150 23.20 -2.57 -17.72
C GLU A 150 21.81 -1.92 -17.64
N PRO A 151 21.70 -0.58 -17.50
CA PRO A 151 20.43 0.13 -17.47
C PRO A 151 19.60 -0.12 -18.73
N PHE A 152 18.37 -0.60 -18.60
CA PHE A 152 17.53 -0.94 -19.72
C PHE A 152 16.05 -0.55 -19.50
N SER A 153 15.45 0.14 -20.46
CA SER A 153 14.05 0.60 -20.39
C SER A 153 13.10 -0.49 -20.86
N ILE A 154 12.65 -1.36 -19.95
CA ILE A 154 11.63 -2.39 -20.23
C ILE A 154 10.22 -1.79 -20.16
N SER A 155 9.98 -0.95 -19.15
CA SER A 155 8.64 -0.35 -18.92
C SER A 155 8.44 0.90 -19.78
N PRO A 156 7.26 1.08 -20.39
CA PRO A 156 6.92 2.33 -21.05
C PRO A 156 7.11 3.52 -20.10
N GLY A 157 7.74 4.57 -20.59
CA GLY A 157 8.03 5.79 -19.82
C GLY A 157 9.34 5.75 -19.04
N SER A 158 10.10 4.64 -19.03
CA SER A 158 11.43 4.66 -18.45
C SER A 158 12.48 5.22 -19.44
N VAL A 159 13.48 5.93 -18.92
CA VAL A 159 14.59 6.49 -19.67
C VAL A 159 15.90 5.94 -19.13
N ASN A 160 16.66 5.23 -19.97
CA ASN A 160 17.89 4.53 -19.56
C ASN A 160 17.68 3.69 -18.28
N GLY A 161 16.63 2.86 -18.27
CA GLY A 161 16.29 2.02 -17.14
C GLY A 161 15.68 2.73 -15.94
N GLN A 162 15.56 4.05 -15.94
CA GLN A 162 15.10 4.82 -14.80
C GLN A 162 13.71 5.40 -15.02
N THR A 163 12.90 5.39 -13.96
CA THR A 163 11.65 6.14 -13.85
C THR A 163 11.62 6.86 -12.52
N ARG A 164 11.31 8.15 -12.54
CA ARG A 164 11.19 8.95 -11.31
C ARG A 164 9.97 9.85 -11.41
N ILE A 165 9.09 9.73 -10.41
CA ILE A 165 7.86 10.53 -10.31
C ILE A 165 7.69 11.08 -8.90
N SER A 166 7.01 12.21 -8.84
CA SER A 166 6.52 12.80 -7.59
C SER A 166 5.04 13.09 -7.72
N ALA A 167 4.28 12.93 -6.65
CA ALA A 167 2.86 13.18 -6.67
C ALA A 167 2.34 13.72 -5.34
N LEU A 168 1.32 14.56 -5.41
CA LEU A 168 0.50 14.97 -4.29
C LEU A 168 -0.83 14.22 -4.35
N ARG A 169 -1.22 13.58 -3.23
CA ARG A 169 -2.45 12.79 -3.16
C ARG A 169 -3.37 13.34 -2.08
N LEU A 170 -4.61 13.63 -2.46
CA LEU A 170 -5.67 14.03 -1.54
C LEU A 170 -6.67 12.88 -1.42
N SER A 171 -6.86 12.37 -0.18
CA SER A 171 -7.68 11.19 0.06
C SER A 171 -8.72 11.44 1.14
N PRO A 172 -9.96 11.79 0.82
CA PRO A 172 -11.09 11.64 1.72
C PRO A 172 -11.39 10.15 1.96
N GLU A 173 -11.63 9.80 3.20
CA GLU A 173 -12.01 8.45 3.65
C GLU A 173 -13.19 8.52 4.59
N TYR A 174 -14.19 7.68 4.34
CA TYR A 174 -15.36 7.51 5.19
C TYR A 174 -15.47 6.08 5.66
N VAL A 175 -15.70 5.90 6.96
CA VAL A 175 -15.94 4.59 7.56
C VAL A 175 -17.21 4.65 8.42
N TYR A 176 -18.10 3.71 8.16
CA TYR A 176 -19.28 3.43 9.00
C TYR A 176 -19.12 2.07 9.67
N ARG A 177 -19.39 2.00 10.96
CA ARG A 177 -19.32 0.75 11.75
C ARG A 177 -20.59 0.59 12.60
N SER A 178 -21.23 -0.56 12.49
CA SER A 178 -22.26 -1.03 13.42
C SER A 178 -21.94 -2.46 13.86
N GLN A 179 -22.82 -3.06 14.66
CA GLN A 179 -22.64 -4.47 15.08
C GLN A 179 -22.75 -5.44 13.91
N GLU A 180 -23.54 -5.12 12.88
CA GLU A 180 -23.84 -6.01 11.76
C GLU A 180 -23.17 -5.60 10.44
N ARG A 181 -22.69 -4.34 10.35
CA ARG A 181 -22.24 -3.76 9.08
C ARG A 181 -21.01 -2.87 9.26
N VAL A 182 -20.07 -3.03 8.34
CA VAL A 182 -18.96 -2.11 8.14
C VAL A 182 -18.92 -1.66 6.69
N ILE A 183 -18.90 -0.35 6.46
CA ILE A 183 -18.70 0.25 5.15
C ILE A 183 -17.47 1.14 5.24
N ALA A 184 -16.53 0.94 4.34
CA ALA A 184 -15.37 1.80 4.20
C ALA A 184 -15.24 2.24 2.74
N ALA A 185 -15.05 3.53 2.52
CA ALA A 185 -14.81 4.09 1.19
C ALA A 185 -13.70 5.12 1.26
N ARG A 186 -12.74 5.03 0.34
CA ARG A 186 -11.67 6.00 0.15
C ARG A 186 -11.62 6.39 -1.31
N THR A 187 -11.55 7.69 -1.56
CA THR A 187 -11.26 8.24 -2.88
C THR A 187 -9.90 8.93 -2.82
N THR A 188 -9.04 8.70 -3.79
CA THR A 188 -7.74 9.33 -3.90
C THR A 188 -7.66 10.11 -5.21
N PHE A 189 -7.44 11.39 -5.10
CA PHE A 189 -7.09 12.28 -6.21
C PHE A 189 -5.58 12.46 -6.21
N THR A 190 -4.93 12.05 -7.30
CA THR A 190 -3.48 12.13 -7.48
C THR A 190 -3.16 13.22 -8.48
N PHE A 191 -2.26 14.10 -8.13
CA PHE A 191 -1.71 15.14 -8.97
C PHE A 191 -0.22 14.87 -9.12
N GLY A 192 0.22 14.52 -10.32
CA GLY A 192 1.63 14.41 -10.67
C GLY A 192 2.30 15.79 -10.59
N LEU A 193 3.59 15.79 -10.28
CA LEU A 193 4.37 17.01 -10.08
C LEU A 193 5.61 16.99 -10.98
N ASP A 194 5.85 18.06 -11.71
CA ASP A 194 7.08 18.26 -12.51
C ASP A 194 8.29 18.68 -11.66
N GLU A 195 8.07 18.96 -10.38
CA GLU A 195 9.13 19.25 -9.43
C GLU A 195 9.86 17.98 -9.00
N LEU A 196 11.06 18.14 -8.41
CA LEU A 196 11.92 17.05 -7.90
C LEU A 196 12.54 16.18 -9.02
N ASN A 197 12.81 16.80 -10.20
CA ASN A 197 13.52 16.19 -11.32
C ASN A 197 12.89 14.86 -11.78
N PRO A 198 11.69 14.87 -12.35
CA PRO A 198 11.10 13.67 -12.92
C PRO A 198 11.98 13.08 -14.02
N ILE A 199 11.95 11.75 -14.17
CA ILE A 199 12.60 11.03 -15.25
C ILE A 199 11.51 10.19 -15.92
N LEU A 200 11.03 10.69 -17.05
CA LEU A 200 9.95 10.09 -17.84
C LEU A 200 10.29 10.19 -19.33
N GLY A 201 9.86 9.20 -20.10
CA GLY A 201 9.92 9.29 -21.56
C GLY A 201 8.97 10.35 -22.10
N ASP A 202 9.29 10.92 -23.25
CA ASP A 202 8.58 12.05 -23.88
C ASP A 202 7.06 11.84 -24.09
N GLU A 203 6.58 10.60 -23.99
CA GLU A 203 5.17 10.24 -24.13
C GLU A 203 4.36 10.42 -22.85
N PHE A 204 4.99 10.75 -21.72
CA PHE A 204 4.40 10.84 -20.40
C PHE A 204 4.58 12.23 -19.82
N ASP A 205 3.48 12.79 -19.33
CA ASP A 205 3.49 14.07 -18.65
C ASP A 205 3.72 13.86 -17.15
N PRO A 206 4.70 14.52 -16.51
CA PRO A 206 4.83 14.50 -15.06
C PRO A 206 3.62 15.13 -14.33
N GLU A 207 2.89 16.05 -14.96
CA GLU A 207 1.69 16.72 -14.45
C GLU A 207 0.41 15.94 -14.85
N TYR A 208 0.30 14.68 -14.44
CA TYR A 208 -0.88 13.84 -14.69
C TYR A 208 -1.90 13.95 -13.55
N PHE A 209 -3.14 13.59 -13.86
CA PHE A 209 -4.21 13.46 -12.88
C PHE A 209 -4.79 12.04 -12.90
N THR A 210 -4.91 11.41 -11.71
CA THR A 210 -5.66 10.16 -11.56
C THR A 210 -6.68 10.26 -10.45
N TRP A 211 -7.81 9.60 -10.64
CA TRP A 211 -8.86 9.46 -9.64
C TRP A 211 -9.08 7.97 -9.38
N MET A 212 -8.78 7.54 -8.15
CA MET A 212 -8.99 6.17 -7.70
C MET A 212 -10.00 6.12 -6.55
N THR A 213 -10.97 5.23 -6.63
CA THR A 213 -11.93 4.96 -5.56
C THR A 213 -11.87 3.50 -5.15
N GLN A 214 -11.84 3.27 -3.85
CA GLN A 214 -11.87 1.96 -3.22
C GLN A 214 -13.02 1.93 -2.22
N ALA A 215 -13.87 0.92 -2.30
CA ALA A 215 -14.95 0.74 -1.35
C ALA A 215 -15.04 -0.72 -0.90
N SER A 216 -15.40 -0.92 0.35
CA SER A 216 -15.64 -2.23 0.95
C SER A 216 -16.90 -2.17 1.80
N TRP A 217 -17.77 -3.14 1.61
CA TRP A 217 -18.96 -3.35 2.40
C TRP A 217 -18.95 -4.77 2.96
N VAL A 218 -19.02 -4.87 4.27
CA VAL A 218 -19.12 -6.15 4.99
C VAL A 218 -20.38 -6.11 5.81
N GLU A 219 -21.23 -7.12 5.68
CA GLU A 219 -22.49 -7.23 6.38
C GLU A 219 -22.75 -8.66 6.85
N SER A 220 -23.18 -8.79 8.10
CA SER A 220 -23.74 -10.05 8.62
C SER A 220 -25.18 -10.20 8.12
N VAL A 221 -25.45 -11.20 7.29
CA VAL A 221 -26.73 -11.36 6.58
C VAL A 221 -27.67 -12.37 7.26
N SER A 222 -27.19 -13.09 8.26
CA SER A 222 -27.93 -14.17 8.92
C SER A 222 -27.44 -14.41 10.33
N GLU A 223 -28.36 -14.88 11.20
CA GLU A 223 -28.04 -15.37 12.54
C GLU A 223 -27.03 -16.54 12.56
N ASN A 224 -26.73 -17.13 11.40
CA ASN A 224 -25.79 -18.25 11.22
C ASN A 224 -24.41 -17.78 10.72
N ASP A 225 -23.92 -16.61 11.15
CA ASP A 225 -22.60 -16.07 10.86
C ASP A 225 -22.22 -15.99 9.36
N THR A 226 -23.25 -15.77 8.52
CA THR A 226 -23.01 -15.55 7.09
C THR A 226 -22.62 -14.11 6.84
N LEU A 227 -21.41 -13.91 6.32
CA LEU A 227 -20.91 -12.59 5.91
C LEU A 227 -21.04 -12.39 4.40
N LEU A 228 -21.62 -11.25 4.02
CA LEU A 228 -21.52 -10.71 2.67
C LEU A 228 -20.36 -9.70 2.65
N VAL A 229 -19.41 -9.92 1.75
CA VAL A 229 -18.29 -9.00 1.51
C VAL A 229 -18.36 -8.52 0.08
N VAL A 230 -18.46 -7.21 -0.12
CA VAL A 230 -18.42 -6.56 -1.43
C VAL A 230 -17.23 -5.62 -1.48
N LYS A 231 -16.44 -5.69 -2.54
CA LYS A 231 -15.33 -4.78 -2.79
C LYS A 231 -15.47 -4.16 -4.17
N LEU A 232 -15.22 -2.86 -4.26
CA LEU A 232 -15.20 -2.08 -5.48
C LEU A 232 -13.86 -1.34 -5.57
N PHE A 233 -13.23 -1.41 -6.72
CA PHE A 233 -12.07 -0.61 -7.08
C PHE A 233 -12.34 0.05 -8.43
N HIS A 234 -11.99 1.31 -8.54
CA HIS A 234 -12.15 2.09 -9.75
C HIS A 234 -10.97 3.04 -9.87
N GLN A 235 -10.36 3.10 -11.04
CA GLN A 235 -9.37 4.13 -11.41
C GLN A 235 -9.75 4.72 -12.75
N HIS A 236 -9.67 6.03 -12.83
CA HIS A 236 -9.89 6.81 -14.03
C HIS A 236 -8.81 7.89 -14.19
N THR A 237 -8.35 8.04 -15.41
CA THR A 237 -7.46 9.11 -15.86
C THR A 237 -7.67 9.35 -17.33
N ASP A 238 -7.56 10.59 -17.77
CA ASP A 238 -7.48 10.95 -19.19
C ASP A 238 -6.02 11.00 -19.68
N ASP A 239 -5.06 10.95 -18.74
CA ASP A 239 -3.64 11.00 -19.03
C ASP A 239 -3.07 9.58 -19.21
N ARG A 240 -1.98 9.48 -19.95
CA ARG A 240 -1.17 8.28 -20.00
C ARG A 240 -0.22 8.27 -18.82
N VAL A 241 -0.34 7.27 -17.94
CA VAL A 241 0.48 7.19 -16.74
C VAL A 241 1.47 6.04 -16.80
N VAL A 242 2.62 6.22 -16.14
CA VAL A 242 3.64 5.16 -16.04
C VAL A 242 3.12 3.97 -15.22
N SER A 243 3.72 2.80 -15.40
CA SER A 243 3.30 1.54 -14.78
C SER A 243 3.14 1.62 -13.26
N MET A 244 3.93 2.45 -12.58
CA MET A 244 3.83 2.69 -11.14
C MET A 244 2.53 3.41 -10.69
N GLU A 245 1.82 4.06 -11.61
CA GLU A 245 0.54 4.75 -11.37
C GLU A 245 -0.64 4.02 -12.01
N GLN A 246 -0.40 2.97 -12.78
CA GLN A 246 -1.45 2.18 -13.41
C GLN A 246 -2.15 1.27 -12.41
N PHE A 247 -3.40 0.97 -12.68
CA PHE A 247 -4.18 0.02 -11.89
C PHE A 247 -3.83 -1.41 -12.28
N SER A 248 -3.50 -2.21 -11.26
CA SER A 248 -3.15 -3.62 -11.43
C SER A 248 -4.33 -4.53 -11.09
N LEU A 249 -4.61 -5.49 -11.94
CA LEU A 249 -5.65 -6.50 -11.83
C LEU A 249 -5.06 -7.90 -11.85
N GLY A 250 -5.60 -8.77 -11.02
CA GLY A 250 -5.18 -10.16 -10.82
C GLY A 250 -4.80 -10.41 -9.36
N GLY A 251 -4.88 -11.66 -8.96
CA GLY A 251 -4.50 -12.11 -7.63
C GLY A 251 -5.64 -12.12 -6.60
N VAL A 252 -5.28 -12.52 -5.40
CA VAL A 252 -6.21 -12.81 -4.30
C VAL A 252 -7.04 -11.61 -3.85
N ASN A 253 -6.52 -10.41 -4.04
CA ASN A 253 -7.16 -9.17 -3.58
C ASN A 253 -8.11 -8.55 -4.61
N THR A 254 -7.97 -8.89 -5.89
CA THR A 254 -8.76 -8.34 -6.99
C THR A 254 -9.55 -9.43 -7.71
N ILE A 255 -8.95 -10.17 -8.63
CA ILE A 255 -9.60 -11.22 -9.43
C ILE A 255 -8.95 -12.55 -9.11
N ARG A 256 -9.60 -13.36 -8.29
CA ARG A 256 -9.12 -14.68 -7.88
C ARG A 256 -9.05 -15.63 -9.09
N GLY A 257 -8.02 -16.48 -9.09
CA GLY A 257 -7.76 -17.41 -10.18
C GLY A 257 -6.89 -16.86 -11.31
N TYR A 258 -6.57 -15.57 -11.25
CA TYR A 258 -5.56 -14.95 -12.12
C TYR A 258 -4.27 -14.69 -11.33
N ARG A 259 -3.13 -14.67 -12.03
CA ARG A 259 -1.83 -14.31 -11.42
C ARG A 259 -1.88 -12.88 -10.90
N GLU A 260 -1.11 -12.58 -9.87
CA GLU A 260 -0.94 -11.20 -9.37
C GLU A 260 -0.42 -10.31 -10.50
N ASN A 261 -0.97 -9.10 -10.60
CA ASN A 261 -0.59 -8.08 -11.58
C ASN A 261 -0.68 -8.52 -13.05
N GLN A 262 -1.57 -9.46 -13.37
CA GLN A 262 -1.67 -9.99 -14.75
C GLN A 262 -2.08 -8.94 -15.79
N LEU A 263 -2.88 -7.96 -15.38
CA LEU A 263 -3.30 -6.84 -16.23
C LEU A 263 -2.97 -5.53 -15.52
N ILE A 264 -2.31 -4.64 -16.24
CA ILE A 264 -1.95 -3.29 -15.76
C ILE A 264 -2.52 -2.29 -16.77
N ARG A 265 -3.34 -1.31 -16.32
CA ARG A 265 -4.05 -0.35 -17.17
C ARG A 265 -4.18 1.01 -16.49
N ASP A 266 -4.27 2.07 -17.30
CA ASP A 266 -4.53 3.43 -16.81
C ASP A 266 -5.92 3.52 -16.20
N ASN A 267 -6.92 2.93 -16.86
CA ASN A 267 -8.32 2.93 -16.44
C ASN A 267 -8.81 1.52 -16.16
N ALA A 268 -9.44 1.33 -15.00
CA ALA A 268 -9.95 0.02 -14.61
C ALA A 268 -11.13 0.11 -13.62
N VAL A 269 -11.99 -0.88 -13.66
CA VAL A 269 -13.01 -1.16 -12.64
C VAL A 269 -12.90 -2.62 -12.24
N SER A 270 -12.84 -2.89 -10.95
CA SER A 270 -12.94 -4.24 -10.39
C SER A 270 -14.04 -4.30 -9.34
N TYR A 271 -14.91 -5.29 -9.47
CA TYR A 271 -15.96 -5.57 -8.50
C TYR A 271 -15.88 -7.02 -8.08
N THR A 272 -15.87 -7.26 -6.78
CA THR A 272 -15.91 -8.62 -6.22
C THR A 272 -16.96 -8.71 -5.12
N HIS A 273 -17.63 -9.86 -5.03
CA HIS A 273 -18.50 -10.17 -3.91
C HIS A 273 -18.23 -11.60 -3.44
N LEU A 274 -18.28 -11.78 -2.14
CA LEU A 274 -18.08 -13.06 -1.48
C LEU A 274 -19.20 -13.26 -0.47
N ARG A 275 -19.70 -14.47 -0.42
CA ARG A 275 -20.52 -14.97 0.68
C ARG A 275 -19.68 -15.98 1.44
N ALA A 276 -19.27 -15.65 2.65
CA ALA A 276 -18.52 -16.54 3.52
C ALA A 276 -19.45 -17.10 4.60
N HIS A 277 -19.36 -18.41 4.84
CA HIS A 277 -19.89 -19.06 6.02
C HIS A 277 -18.70 -19.44 6.90
N GLU A 278 -18.73 -19.07 8.16
CA GLU A 278 -17.81 -19.70 9.10
C GLU A 278 -18.24 -21.16 9.22
N THR A 279 -17.32 -22.07 8.92
CA THR A 279 -17.51 -23.50 9.21
C THR A 279 -17.26 -23.66 10.71
N PRO A 280 -18.20 -24.25 11.46
CA PRO A 280 -18.04 -24.45 12.91
C PRO A 280 -16.85 -25.34 13.24
#